data_5f539683edcf18ee6482ba48a42a2565
#
_entry.id   5f539683edcf18ee6482ba48a42a2565
#
_cell.length_a   1.000
_cell.length_b   1.000
_cell.length_c   1.000
_cell.angle_alpha   90.00
_cell.angle_beta   90.00
_cell.angle_gamma   90.00
#
_symmetry.space_group_name_H-M   'P 1'
#
loop_
_entity.id
_entity.type
_entity.pdbx_description
1 polymer ?
#
loop_
_entity_poly.entity_id
_entity_poly.type
_entity_poly.pdbx_seq_one_letter_code
_entity_poly.pdbx_strand_id
1 'polypeptide(L)'
;MKSKNASLAPPIQETTMEASVGAAVEKAAGEGMKAWDGGSNILVRRVMYVAMILGGVGVLWMSFYHFGSPLECPTFARYSMDESSQGDHDQRLESVLRRASMKDKTVILTTLNDAWAAPGSIFDLFLESFRIGNQTEYLLNHLVVITYEQKTQDRCLAVHKYCHNLMSKGDNFTGEQRYMTPNYLHMMWKRLEFLSSILDMGYSFVFTDCDIMWLRDPFKQFFKDADFQVACDGFNGNSSDIHNPTNAGFKYAKSNYRTIWFYKFWINSRSSNPKLNEQDVLDRIKGHPSISDMKLKMKFLSTTYFSGFCQVSKDFNKVTTMHANCCIGLEPKISDLKLVLEDWKKYMALSESNKTESHLSWRVPKRC
;
A
#
# COMPACT_ATOMS: atom_id res chain seq x y z
N MET A 1 -0.14 47.94 -14.63
CA MET A 1 0.37 48.22 -15.97
C MET A 1 1.46 47.27 -16.37
N LYS A 2 1.37 46.72 -17.55
CA LYS A 2 2.26 45.79 -18.29
C LYS A 2 2.04 44.28 -18.01
N SER A 3 1.14 43.74 -18.80
CA SER A 3 1.00 42.41 -19.35
C SER A 3 2.30 41.91 -19.98
N LYS A 4 2.65 40.62 -19.79
CA LYS A 4 3.48 39.88 -20.74
C LYS A 4 2.81 38.55 -21.07
N ASN A 5 2.44 38.44 -22.35
CA ASN A 5 1.98 37.25 -23.04
C ASN A 5 3.01 36.16 -22.99
N ALA A 6 2.57 34.91 -22.70
CA ALA A 6 3.33 33.70 -23.01
C ALA A 6 2.60 32.94 -24.14
N SER A 7 3.33 32.70 -25.19
CA SER A 7 3.02 32.07 -26.45
C SER A 7 2.60 30.61 -26.30
N LEU A 8 1.48 30.25 -26.95
CA LEU A 8 1.03 28.86 -27.17
C LEU A 8 1.90 28.20 -28.26
N ALA A 9 2.41 27.02 -27.98
CA ALA A 9 3.02 26.12 -28.98
C ALA A 9 1.93 25.31 -29.69
N PRO A 10 2.12 24.94 -30.98
CA PRO A 10 1.10 24.23 -31.75
C PRO A 10 1.04 22.73 -31.45
N PRO A 11 -0.08 22.05 -31.79
CA PRO A 11 -0.29 20.63 -31.48
C PRO A 11 0.52 19.74 -32.44
N ILE A 12 1.05 18.64 -31.87
CA ILE A 12 1.76 17.58 -32.58
C ILE A 12 0.73 16.72 -33.30
N GLN A 13 0.87 16.55 -34.60
CA GLN A 13 0.09 15.64 -35.45
C GLN A 13 0.46 14.18 -35.12
N GLU A 14 -0.52 13.39 -34.73
CA GLU A 14 -0.46 11.92 -34.75
C GLU A 14 -0.49 11.42 -36.19
N THR A 15 0.61 10.86 -36.67
CA THR A 15 0.67 10.11 -37.92
C THR A 15 0.19 8.68 -37.70
N THR A 16 -0.95 8.37 -38.28
CA THR A 16 -1.54 7.05 -38.40
C THR A 16 -0.64 6.10 -39.20
N MET A 17 -0.24 4.98 -38.55
CA MET A 17 0.54 3.88 -39.16
C MET A 17 -0.20 2.55 -39.00
N GLU A 18 -1.47 2.51 -39.41
CA GLU A 18 -2.31 1.30 -39.40
C GLU A 18 -2.91 0.92 -40.75
N ALA A 19 -2.42 1.45 -41.88
CA ALA A 19 -3.03 1.18 -43.16
C ALA A 19 -2.20 0.30 -44.15
N SER A 20 -1.12 -0.36 -43.69
CA SER A 20 -0.23 -1.11 -44.63
C SER A 20 -0.15 -2.63 -44.40
N VAL A 21 -0.85 -3.19 -43.44
CA VAL A 21 -0.83 -4.67 -43.16
C VAL A 21 -2.05 -5.41 -43.74
N GLY A 22 -3.15 -4.70 -44.01
CA GLY A 22 -4.39 -5.32 -44.54
C GLY A 22 -4.36 -5.68 -46.06
N ALA A 23 -3.49 -5.06 -46.86
CA ALA A 23 -3.49 -5.25 -48.32
C ALA A 23 -2.59 -6.37 -48.87
N ALA A 24 -1.76 -6.98 -48.01
CA ALA A 24 -0.84 -8.06 -48.44
C ALA A 24 -1.40 -9.47 -48.28
N VAL A 25 -2.49 -9.64 -47.49
CA VAL A 25 -3.09 -10.96 -47.25
C VAL A 25 -4.19 -11.30 -48.25
N GLU A 26 -4.81 -10.30 -48.90
CA GLU A 26 -5.89 -10.53 -49.89
C GLU A 26 -5.39 -10.86 -51.32
N LYS A 27 -4.12 -10.64 -51.67
CA LYS A 27 -3.56 -10.91 -52.97
C LYS A 27 -2.92 -12.30 -53.14
N ALA A 28 -2.82 -13.08 -52.06
CA ALA A 28 -2.26 -14.45 -52.12
C ALA A 28 -3.32 -15.56 -52.21
N ALA A 29 -4.61 -15.22 -52.17
CA ALA A 29 -5.71 -16.20 -52.25
C ALA A 29 -6.40 -16.31 -53.62
N GLY A 30 -5.93 -15.57 -54.63
CA GLY A 30 -6.62 -15.40 -55.91
C GLY A 30 -6.08 -16.18 -57.12
N GLU A 31 -4.93 -16.80 -57.05
CA GLU A 31 -4.38 -17.53 -58.21
C GLU A 31 -3.98 -18.95 -57.86
N GLY A 32 -4.82 -19.90 -58.19
CA GLY A 32 -4.42 -21.35 -58.13
C GLY A 32 -5.51 -22.38 -57.98
N MET A 33 -6.63 -22.23 -58.68
CA MET A 33 -7.56 -23.36 -58.80
C MET A 33 -8.06 -23.49 -60.24
N LYS A 34 -7.21 -24.02 -61.13
CA LYS A 34 -7.69 -24.60 -62.38
C LYS A 34 -8.18 -26.03 -62.08
N ALA A 35 -9.41 -26.25 -62.48
CA ALA A 35 -10.14 -27.50 -62.35
C ALA A 35 -9.37 -28.69 -62.93
N TRP A 36 -9.22 -29.75 -62.17
CA TRP A 36 -8.90 -31.09 -62.66
C TRP A 36 -10.13 -31.96 -62.47
N ASP A 37 -10.79 -32.17 -63.64
CA ASP A 37 -11.93 -33.09 -63.77
C ASP A 37 -11.38 -34.48 -64.05
N GLY A 38 -11.64 -35.44 -63.19
CA GLY A 38 -11.19 -36.79 -63.32
C GLY A 38 -11.65 -37.65 -62.18
N GLY A 39 -12.69 -38.46 -62.42
CA GLY A 39 -13.35 -39.29 -61.45
C GLY A 39 -12.40 -40.15 -60.63
N SER A 40 -12.33 -39.88 -59.35
CA SER A 40 -11.63 -40.71 -58.37
C SER A 40 -12.58 -41.18 -57.30
N ASN A 41 -12.55 -42.50 -57.12
CA ASN A 41 -13.33 -43.27 -56.15
C ASN A 41 -13.45 -42.59 -54.79
N ILE A 42 -14.64 -42.58 -54.25
CA ILE A 42 -14.99 -42.08 -52.87
C ILE A 42 -14.03 -42.65 -51.82
N LEU A 43 -13.50 -43.86 -52.09
CA LEU A 43 -12.52 -44.54 -51.23
C LEU A 43 -11.18 -43.76 -51.14
N VAL A 44 -10.65 -43.29 -52.27
CA VAL A 44 -9.38 -42.54 -52.33
C VAL A 44 -9.53 -41.18 -51.62
N ARG A 45 -10.64 -40.50 -51.78
CA ARG A 45 -10.92 -39.24 -51.03
C ARG A 45 -11.00 -39.49 -49.54
N ARG A 46 -11.66 -40.58 -49.08
CA ARG A 46 -11.71 -40.90 -47.64
C ARG A 46 -10.32 -41.27 -47.08
N VAL A 47 -9.50 -42.01 -47.83
CA VAL A 47 -8.13 -42.33 -47.40
C VAL A 47 -7.26 -41.07 -47.31
N MET A 48 -7.38 -40.16 -48.29
CA MET A 48 -6.64 -38.88 -48.24
C MET A 48 -7.09 -37.98 -47.07
N TYR A 49 -8.39 -37.93 -46.75
CA TYR A 49 -8.87 -37.20 -45.58
C TYR A 49 -8.38 -37.79 -44.26
N VAL A 50 -8.38 -39.08 -44.12
CA VAL A 50 -7.86 -39.77 -42.93
C VAL A 50 -6.35 -39.58 -42.80
N ALA A 51 -5.60 -39.60 -43.90
CA ALA A 51 -4.16 -39.33 -43.89
C ALA A 51 -3.84 -37.87 -43.52
N MET A 52 -4.62 -36.89 -43.98
CA MET A 52 -4.48 -35.50 -43.59
C MET A 52 -4.83 -35.25 -42.11
N ILE A 53 -5.86 -35.89 -41.58
CA ILE A 53 -6.22 -35.80 -40.17
C ILE A 53 -5.13 -36.43 -39.30
N LEU A 54 -4.63 -37.63 -39.66
CA LEU A 54 -3.56 -38.31 -38.94
C LEU A 54 -2.23 -37.55 -39.02
N GLY A 55 -1.91 -36.94 -40.18
CA GLY A 55 -0.77 -36.06 -40.34
C GLY A 55 -0.88 -34.77 -39.53
N GLY A 56 -2.07 -34.13 -39.51
CA GLY A 56 -2.33 -32.96 -38.70
C GLY A 56 -2.25 -33.22 -37.21
N VAL A 57 -2.80 -34.36 -36.74
CA VAL A 57 -2.68 -34.76 -35.33
C VAL A 57 -1.23 -35.08 -34.97
N GLY A 58 -0.46 -35.71 -35.87
CA GLY A 58 0.96 -35.99 -35.67
C GLY A 58 1.81 -34.72 -35.57
N VAL A 59 1.55 -33.71 -36.40
CA VAL A 59 2.23 -32.39 -36.33
C VAL A 59 1.87 -31.65 -35.06
N LEU A 60 0.59 -31.66 -34.64
CA LEU A 60 0.16 -31.09 -33.38
C LEU A 60 0.80 -31.82 -32.17
N TRP A 61 0.90 -33.16 -32.25
CA TRP A 61 1.52 -33.97 -31.19
C TRP A 61 3.04 -33.75 -31.12
N MET A 62 3.74 -33.63 -32.26
CA MET A 62 5.15 -33.26 -32.30
C MET A 62 5.38 -31.80 -31.82
N SER A 63 4.48 -30.87 -32.16
CA SER A 63 4.55 -29.52 -31.65
C SER A 63 4.36 -29.49 -30.13
N PHE A 64 3.45 -30.28 -29.59
CA PHE A 64 3.31 -30.41 -28.11
C PHE A 64 4.51 -31.10 -27.46
N TYR A 65 5.17 -32.08 -28.15
CA TYR A 65 6.34 -32.75 -27.61
C TYR A 65 7.63 -31.92 -27.73
N HIS A 66 7.78 -31.10 -28.77
CA HIS A 66 8.95 -30.21 -28.94
C HIS A 66 8.80 -28.84 -28.25
N PHE A 67 7.58 -28.38 -28.02
CA PHE A 67 7.30 -27.16 -27.23
C PHE A 67 6.87 -27.46 -25.81
N GLY A 68 6.79 -28.71 -25.40
CA GLY A 68 6.51 -29.17 -24.04
C GLY A 68 7.75 -29.21 -23.15
N SER A 69 8.81 -28.44 -23.43
CA SER A 69 9.68 -28.01 -22.36
C SER A 69 8.82 -27.18 -21.41
N PRO A 70 8.76 -27.53 -20.11
CA PRO A 70 8.13 -26.60 -19.18
C PRO A 70 8.75 -25.23 -19.47
N LEU A 71 7.92 -24.22 -19.79
CA LEU A 71 8.32 -22.84 -19.70
C LEU A 71 8.99 -22.74 -18.33
N GLU A 72 10.31 -22.77 -18.29
CA GLU A 72 11.04 -22.33 -17.15
C GLU A 72 10.58 -20.87 -16.99
N CYS A 73 9.61 -20.70 -16.10
CA CYS A 73 9.36 -19.42 -15.50
C CYS A 73 10.76 -18.90 -15.15
N PRO A 74 11.21 -17.72 -15.64
CA PRO A 74 12.51 -17.23 -15.26
C PRO A 74 12.52 -17.28 -13.73
N THR A 75 13.25 -18.23 -13.20
CA THR A 75 13.60 -18.28 -11.79
C THR A 75 14.27 -16.95 -11.58
N PHE A 76 13.51 -15.98 -11.06
CA PHE A 76 14.11 -14.89 -10.33
C PHE A 76 15.18 -15.55 -9.48
N ALA A 77 16.42 -15.21 -9.74
CA ALA A 77 17.54 -15.69 -8.96
C ALA A 77 17.14 -15.48 -7.50
N ARG A 78 16.63 -16.54 -6.87
CA ARG A 78 16.50 -16.60 -5.42
C ARG A 78 17.93 -16.48 -4.95
N TYR A 79 18.30 -15.26 -4.63
CA TYR A 79 19.48 -15.00 -3.83
C TYR A 79 19.34 -15.96 -2.66
N SER A 80 20.20 -16.96 -2.59
CA SER A 80 20.20 -17.97 -1.55
C SER A 80 20.51 -17.29 -0.22
N MET A 81 19.49 -16.71 0.40
CA MET A 81 19.49 -16.50 1.84
C MET A 81 19.36 -17.88 2.46
N ASP A 82 20.16 -18.09 3.49
CA ASP A 82 20.15 -19.27 4.31
C ASP A 82 18.69 -19.64 4.66
N GLU A 83 18.11 -20.66 4.02
CA GLU A 83 16.68 -21.03 4.17
C GLU A 83 16.34 -21.32 5.62
N SER A 84 17.33 -21.70 6.46
CA SER A 84 17.14 -21.95 7.88
C SER A 84 16.91 -20.66 8.67
N SER A 85 17.58 -19.56 8.32
CA SER A 85 17.42 -18.27 8.99
C SER A 85 16.12 -17.55 8.62
N GLN A 86 15.64 -17.71 7.40
CA GLN A 86 14.39 -17.13 6.94
C GLN A 86 13.19 -17.80 7.61
N GLY A 87 13.19 -19.14 7.67
CA GLY A 87 12.12 -19.91 8.31
C GLY A 87 11.96 -19.59 9.81
N ASP A 88 13.05 -19.40 10.54
CA ASP A 88 13.02 -19.00 11.96
C ASP A 88 12.50 -17.56 12.13
N HIS A 89 12.85 -16.65 11.23
CA HIS A 89 12.37 -15.26 11.24
C HIS A 89 10.86 -15.18 10.99
N ASP A 90 10.36 -15.94 10.02
CA ASP A 90 8.93 -16.00 9.69
C ASP A 90 8.11 -16.62 10.82
N GLN A 91 8.61 -17.66 11.49
CA GLN A 91 7.98 -18.26 12.67
C GLN A 91 7.92 -17.31 13.86
N ARG A 92 8.95 -16.49 14.08
CA ARG A 92 8.96 -15.46 15.13
C ARG A 92 7.94 -14.38 14.85
N LEU A 93 7.87 -13.88 13.61
CA LEU A 93 6.85 -12.90 13.19
C LEU A 93 5.44 -13.46 13.41
N GLU A 94 5.16 -14.67 12.91
CA GLU A 94 3.87 -15.35 13.08
C GLU A 94 3.48 -15.46 14.57
N SER A 95 4.43 -15.83 15.42
CA SER A 95 4.21 -15.93 16.86
C SER A 95 3.81 -14.58 17.48
N VAL A 96 4.48 -13.49 17.11
CA VAL A 96 4.18 -12.13 17.60
C VAL A 96 2.81 -11.68 17.10
N LEU A 97 2.52 -11.84 15.80
CA LEU A 97 1.23 -11.48 15.21
C LEU A 97 0.07 -12.21 15.87
N ARG A 98 0.18 -13.53 16.06
CA ARG A 98 -0.85 -14.35 16.71
C ARG A 98 -1.14 -13.90 18.14
N ARG A 99 -0.11 -13.52 18.91
CA ARG A 99 -0.26 -13.06 20.30
C ARG A 99 -0.85 -11.66 20.41
N ALA A 100 -0.59 -10.80 19.43
CA ALA A 100 -1.08 -9.44 19.37
C ALA A 100 -2.44 -9.32 18.68
N SER A 101 -2.85 -10.29 17.85
CA SER A 101 -4.04 -10.17 17.02
C SER A 101 -5.34 -10.08 17.85
N MET A 102 -6.28 -9.30 17.34
CA MET A 102 -7.67 -9.28 17.76
C MET A 102 -8.37 -10.61 17.36
N LYS A 103 -9.59 -10.82 17.83
CA LYS A 103 -10.37 -12.05 17.54
C LYS A 103 -10.59 -12.29 16.04
N ASP A 104 -10.68 -11.25 15.24
CA ASP A 104 -10.84 -11.28 13.78
C ASP A 104 -9.51 -11.29 13.01
N LYS A 105 -8.41 -11.59 13.69
CA LYS A 105 -7.03 -11.55 13.16
C LYS A 105 -6.59 -10.16 12.67
N THR A 106 -7.12 -9.09 13.25
CA THR A 106 -6.61 -7.73 13.00
C THR A 106 -5.48 -7.41 13.98
N VAL A 107 -4.42 -6.77 13.49
CA VAL A 107 -3.30 -6.23 14.29
C VAL A 107 -3.11 -4.75 14.00
N ILE A 108 -2.52 -4.00 14.92
CA ILE A 108 -2.05 -2.62 14.69
C ILE A 108 -0.56 -2.70 14.43
N LEU A 109 -0.09 -2.09 13.35
CA LEU A 109 1.30 -2.14 12.92
C LEU A 109 1.87 -0.73 12.84
N THR A 110 3.08 -0.55 13.34
CA THR A 110 3.89 0.64 13.10
C THR A 110 5.32 0.24 12.78
N THR A 111 6.06 1.11 12.10
CA THR A 111 7.49 0.93 11.83
C THR A 111 8.32 1.96 12.56
N LEU A 112 9.51 1.59 13.00
CA LEU A 112 10.33 2.40 13.90
C LEU A 112 11.81 2.25 13.57
N ASN A 113 12.53 3.36 13.40
CA ASN A 113 13.98 3.41 13.34
C ASN A 113 14.58 4.04 14.63
N ASP A 114 15.88 4.04 14.76
CA ASP A 114 16.57 4.47 15.98
C ASP A 114 16.38 5.95 16.33
N ALA A 115 16.29 6.84 15.33
CA ALA A 115 16.07 8.27 15.57
C ALA A 115 14.70 8.54 16.22
N TRP A 116 13.67 7.82 15.77
CA TRP A 116 12.31 7.95 16.29
C TRP A 116 12.11 7.17 17.60
N ALA A 117 12.95 6.15 17.84
CA ALA A 117 12.93 5.34 19.05
C ALA A 117 13.68 5.97 20.24
N ALA A 118 14.49 7.00 20.03
CA ALA A 118 15.26 7.62 21.07
C ALA A 118 14.39 8.06 22.28
N PRO A 119 14.91 7.96 23.53
CA PRO A 119 14.17 8.42 24.70
C PRO A 119 13.71 9.88 24.55
N GLY A 120 12.44 10.16 24.85
CA GLY A 120 11.82 11.47 24.69
C GLY A 120 11.43 11.85 23.24
N SER A 121 11.66 10.95 22.28
CA SER A 121 11.32 11.13 20.87
C SER A 121 9.87 10.71 20.56
N ILE A 122 9.54 10.60 19.27
CA ILE A 122 8.17 10.38 18.77
C ILE A 122 7.56 9.08 19.33
N PHE A 123 8.34 8.00 19.47
CA PHE A 123 7.82 6.74 19.95
C PHE A 123 7.25 6.83 21.38
N ASP A 124 7.88 7.59 22.25
CA ASP A 124 7.38 7.79 23.62
C ASP A 124 6.05 8.57 23.60
N LEU A 125 5.94 9.63 22.77
CA LEU A 125 4.70 10.37 22.58
C LEU A 125 3.58 9.50 21.97
N PHE A 126 3.95 8.66 21.00
CA PHE A 126 3.03 7.72 20.39
C PHE A 126 2.43 6.76 21.42
N LEU A 127 3.25 6.10 22.24
CA LEU A 127 2.77 5.22 23.31
C LEU A 127 1.98 5.98 24.38
N GLU A 128 2.40 7.20 24.73
CA GLU A 128 1.67 8.06 25.67
C GLU A 128 0.27 8.37 25.14
N SER A 129 0.12 8.63 23.83
CA SER A 129 -1.17 8.96 23.23
C SER A 129 -2.23 7.88 23.46
N PHE A 130 -1.84 6.59 23.39
CA PHE A 130 -2.75 5.47 23.70
C PHE A 130 -3.16 5.45 25.19
N ARG A 131 -2.23 5.76 26.10
CA ARG A 131 -2.49 5.71 27.55
C ARG A 131 -3.41 6.84 28.01
N ILE A 132 -3.25 8.03 27.43
CA ILE A 132 -4.08 9.21 27.78
C ILE A 132 -5.33 9.34 26.90
N GLY A 133 -5.41 8.60 25.81
CA GLY A 133 -6.54 8.61 24.92
C GLY A 133 -7.80 8.01 25.53
N ASN A 134 -8.96 8.41 25.03
CA ASN A 134 -10.24 7.95 25.55
C ASN A 134 -10.49 6.51 25.08
N GLN A 135 -10.34 5.54 25.99
CA GLN A 135 -10.53 4.10 25.74
C GLN A 135 -9.59 3.54 24.65
N THR A 136 -8.31 3.94 24.63
CA THR A 136 -7.33 3.49 23.65
C THR A 136 -6.20 2.63 24.26
N GLU A 137 -5.99 2.67 25.56
CA GLU A 137 -4.85 1.98 26.19
C GLU A 137 -4.84 0.46 25.89
N TYR A 138 -6.02 -0.19 25.87
CA TYR A 138 -6.12 -1.64 25.57
C TYR A 138 -5.59 -1.99 24.16
N LEU A 139 -5.61 -1.03 23.22
CA LEU A 139 -5.11 -1.22 21.86
C LEU A 139 -3.60 -1.47 21.80
N LEU A 140 -2.86 -1.06 22.84
CA LEU A 140 -1.44 -1.41 22.99
C LEU A 140 -1.22 -2.94 23.04
N ASN A 141 -2.21 -3.73 23.48
CA ASN A 141 -2.13 -5.18 23.42
C ASN A 141 -2.24 -5.76 22.01
N HIS A 142 -2.61 -4.94 21.05
CA HIS A 142 -2.76 -5.28 19.64
C HIS A 142 -1.75 -4.56 18.73
N LEU A 143 -0.90 -3.70 19.32
CA LEU A 143 0.16 -3.00 18.62
C LEU A 143 1.41 -3.90 18.47
N VAL A 144 1.87 -4.08 17.26
CA VAL A 144 3.17 -4.70 16.93
C VAL A 144 4.06 -3.64 16.30
N VAL A 145 5.21 -3.40 16.90
CA VAL A 145 6.21 -2.44 16.44
C VAL A 145 7.25 -3.18 15.63
N ILE A 146 7.41 -2.77 14.38
CA ILE A 146 8.42 -3.30 13.46
C ILE A 146 9.63 -2.40 13.48
N THR A 147 10.78 -2.94 13.85
CA THR A 147 12.03 -2.21 13.98
C THR A 147 12.99 -2.58 12.86
N TYR A 148 13.85 -1.64 12.47
CA TYR A 148 14.82 -1.86 11.40
C TYR A 148 16.22 -2.18 11.91
N GLU A 149 16.54 -1.88 13.16
CA GLU A 149 17.85 -2.09 13.77
C GLU A 149 17.75 -2.79 15.12
N GLN A 150 18.80 -3.53 15.52
CA GLN A 150 18.84 -4.21 16.82
C GLN A 150 18.70 -3.23 18.00
N LYS A 151 19.39 -2.08 17.95
CA LYS A 151 19.25 -1.03 18.98
C LYS A 151 17.82 -0.56 19.17
N THR A 152 17.10 -0.39 18.04
CA THR A 152 15.68 -0.02 18.03
C THR A 152 14.81 -1.13 18.59
N GLN A 153 15.13 -2.39 18.29
CA GLN A 153 14.45 -3.56 18.84
C GLN A 153 14.60 -3.63 20.36
N ASP A 154 15.82 -3.45 20.88
CA ASP A 154 16.10 -3.47 22.32
C ASP A 154 15.35 -2.34 23.05
N ARG A 155 15.36 -1.13 22.47
CA ARG A 155 14.57 0.01 22.98
C ARG A 155 13.08 -0.24 22.97
N CYS A 156 12.55 -0.83 21.89
CA CYS A 156 11.16 -1.19 21.79
C CYS A 156 10.77 -2.18 22.91
N LEU A 157 11.51 -3.27 23.06
CA LEU A 157 11.24 -4.31 24.05
C LEU A 157 11.34 -3.80 25.49
N ALA A 158 12.09 -2.75 25.75
CA ALA A 158 12.19 -2.11 27.05
C ALA A 158 10.88 -1.36 27.44
N VAL A 159 10.05 -0.94 26.48
CA VAL A 159 8.85 -0.11 26.74
C VAL A 159 7.56 -0.67 26.17
N HIS A 160 7.64 -1.67 25.29
CA HIS A 160 6.50 -2.29 24.63
C HIS A 160 6.68 -3.81 24.49
N LYS A 161 5.55 -4.54 24.49
CA LYS A 161 5.53 -6.00 24.58
C LYS A 161 5.79 -6.72 23.24
N TYR A 162 5.29 -6.18 22.14
CA TYR A 162 5.30 -6.82 20.84
C TYR A 162 6.16 -6.04 19.85
N CYS A 163 7.41 -6.42 19.76
CA CYS A 163 8.38 -5.83 18.85
C CYS A 163 8.97 -6.94 17.96
N HIS A 164 9.10 -6.65 16.68
CA HIS A 164 9.70 -7.56 15.70
C HIS A 164 10.73 -6.82 14.86
N ASN A 165 11.92 -7.42 14.72
CA ASN A 165 13.00 -6.81 13.95
C ASN A 165 12.96 -7.28 12.50
N LEU A 166 12.80 -6.34 11.56
CA LEU A 166 12.77 -6.57 10.10
C LEU A 166 14.15 -6.34 9.47
N MET A 167 15.21 -6.79 10.12
CA MET A 167 16.57 -6.64 9.55
C MET A 167 16.70 -7.41 8.23
N SER A 168 17.18 -6.71 7.19
CA SER A 168 17.66 -7.34 5.96
C SER A 168 19.15 -7.03 5.76
N LYS A 169 19.90 -7.99 5.22
CA LYS A 169 21.32 -7.77 4.88
C LYS A 169 21.44 -6.60 3.89
N GLY A 170 22.24 -5.58 4.26
CA GLY A 170 22.55 -4.44 3.40
C GLY A 170 21.63 -3.21 3.57
N ASP A 171 20.52 -3.32 4.29
CA ASP A 171 19.69 -2.16 4.61
C ASP A 171 20.29 -1.40 5.80
N ASN A 172 20.32 -0.07 5.71
CA ASN A 172 20.70 0.83 6.80
C ASN A 172 19.72 1.99 6.87
N PHE A 173 18.82 1.96 7.86
CA PHE A 173 17.82 3.00 8.09
C PHE A 173 18.09 3.79 9.37
N THR A 174 19.34 3.75 9.88
CA THR A 174 19.76 4.51 11.06
C THR A 174 19.66 6.02 10.83
N GLY A 175 19.38 6.76 11.91
CA GLY A 175 19.25 8.21 11.87
C GLY A 175 17.94 8.70 11.26
N GLU A 176 17.81 10.01 11.19
CA GLU A 176 16.64 10.65 10.57
C GLU A 176 16.68 10.48 9.05
N GLN A 177 15.71 9.76 8.51
CA GLN A 177 15.59 9.58 7.07
C GLN A 177 14.85 10.80 6.46
N ARG A 178 15.59 11.63 5.73
CA ARG A 178 15.02 12.83 5.10
C ARG A 178 14.05 12.45 3.99
N TYR A 179 12.91 13.12 3.97
CA TYR A 179 11.85 12.93 2.99
C TYR A 179 12.38 12.97 1.55
N MET A 180 11.95 12.02 0.72
CA MET A 180 12.29 11.82 -0.70
C MET A 180 13.78 11.53 -0.99
N THR A 181 14.63 11.29 0.01
CA THR A 181 15.97 10.73 -0.27
C THR A 181 15.88 9.27 -0.73
N PRO A 182 16.88 8.75 -1.47
CA PRO A 182 16.87 7.35 -1.92
C PRO A 182 16.67 6.35 -0.78
N ASN A 183 17.28 6.60 0.38
CA ASN A 183 17.18 5.74 1.54
C ASN A 183 15.79 5.79 2.19
N TYR A 184 15.18 6.98 2.26
CA TYR A 184 13.78 7.15 2.67
C TYR A 184 12.85 6.38 1.72
N LEU A 185 13.00 6.53 0.41
CA LEU A 185 12.18 5.82 -0.58
C LEU A 185 12.34 4.30 -0.43
N HIS A 186 13.57 3.83 -0.23
CA HIS A 186 13.84 2.41 -0.01
C HIS A 186 13.11 1.89 1.24
N MET A 187 13.19 2.63 2.36
CA MET A 187 12.51 2.29 3.61
C MET A 187 10.99 2.22 3.44
N MET A 188 10.40 3.19 2.72
CA MET A 188 8.95 3.23 2.47
C MET A 188 8.47 2.04 1.63
N TRP A 189 9.21 1.67 0.58
CA TRP A 189 8.88 0.51 -0.25
C TRP A 189 9.05 -0.81 0.51
N LYS A 190 10.11 -0.96 1.31
CA LYS A 190 10.29 -2.11 2.20
C LYS A 190 9.13 -2.26 3.18
N ARG A 191 8.67 -1.16 3.76
CA ARG A 191 7.47 -1.12 4.61
C ARG A 191 6.25 -1.67 3.88
N LEU A 192 6.01 -1.25 2.63
CA LEU A 192 4.88 -1.71 1.85
C LEU A 192 4.97 -3.20 1.51
N GLU A 193 6.16 -3.69 1.14
CA GLU A 193 6.44 -5.10 0.91
C GLU A 193 6.16 -5.94 2.16
N PHE A 194 6.62 -5.48 3.34
CA PHE A 194 6.31 -6.12 4.61
C PHE A 194 4.80 -6.16 4.89
N LEU A 195 4.08 -5.05 4.70
CA LEU A 195 2.63 -5.02 4.90
C LEU A 195 1.88 -5.97 3.95
N SER A 196 2.38 -6.17 2.73
CA SER A 196 1.85 -7.18 1.79
C SER A 196 2.01 -8.59 2.34
N SER A 197 3.17 -8.92 2.94
CA SER A 197 3.39 -10.25 3.53
C SER A 197 2.45 -10.54 4.71
N ILE A 198 2.09 -9.52 5.50
CA ILE A 198 1.11 -9.66 6.59
C ILE A 198 -0.28 -10.06 6.05
N LEU A 199 -0.71 -9.48 4.92
CA LEU A 199 -1.95 -9.88 4.25
C LEU A 199 -1.87 -11.30 3.71
N ASP A 200 -0.74 -11.69 3.12
CA ASP A 200 -0.50 -13.06 2.62
C ASP A 200 -0.53 -14.09 3.77
N MET A 201 -0.12 -13.72 4.99
CA MET A 201 -0.23 -14.53 6.21
C MET A 201 -1.67 -14.60 6.78
N GLY A 202 -2.63 -13.90 6.18
CA GLY A 202 -4.05 -13.93 6.58
C GLY A 202 -4.40 -12.98 7.73
N TYR A 203 -3.54 -12.00 8.05
CA TYR A 203 -3.83 -10.96 9.05
C TYR A 203 -4.33 -9.69 8.39
N SER A 204 -5.45 -9.16 8.89
CA SER A 204 -5.89 -7.80 8.64
C SER A 204 -5.06 -6.84 9.52
N PHE A 205 -4.88 -5.60 9.08
CA PHE A 205 -4.13 -4.66 9.89
C PHE A 205 -4.63 -3.22 9.81
N VAL A 206 -4.40 -2.47 10.89
CA VAL A 206 -4.31 -1.01 10.88
C VAL A 206 -2.83 -0.65 10.88
N PHE A 207 -2.34 -0.06 9.78
CA PHE A 207 -1.02 0.55 9.78
C PHE A 207 -1.13 2.01 10.26
N THR A 208 -0.22 2.42 11.13
CA THR A 208 -0.12 3.77 11.65
C THR A 208 1.35 4.22 11.68
N ASP A 209 1.65 5.41 11.18
CA ASP A 209 2.95 6.04 11.45
C ASP A 209 3.08 6.38 12.93
N CYS A 210 4.29 6.36 13.47
CA CYS A 210 4.54 6.69 14.88
C CYS A 210 4.25 8.16 15.25
N ASP A 211 4.16 9.06 14.29
CA ASP A 211 3.80 10.46 14.49
C ASP A 211 2.28 10.72 14.40
N ILE A 212 1.49 9.68 14.60
CA ILE A 212 0.03 9.73 14.71
C ILE A 212 -0.39 9.48 16.16
N MET A 213 -0.92 10.48 16.80
CA MET A 213 -1.44 10.35 18.16
C MET A 213 -2.82 9.71 18.17
N TRP A 214 -3.03 8.71 19.01
CA TRP A 214 -4.28 7.95 19.14
C TRP A 214 -5.10 8.50 20.31
N LEU A 215 -6.11 9.29 19.99
CA LEU A 215 -6.91 10.04 20.98
C LEU A 215 -8.23 9.34 21.32
N ARG A 216 -8.80 8.59 20.39
CA ARG A 216 -9.97 7.72 20.56
C ARG A 216 -9.82 6.45 19.75
N ASP A 217 -10.61 5.45 20.06
CA ASP A 217 -10.68 4.19 19.32
C ASP A 217 -11.16 4.41 17.86
N PRO A 218 -10.29 4.25 16.84
CA PRO A 218 -10.63 4.51 15.45
C PRO A 218 -11.50 3.40 14.84
N PHE A 219 -11.55 2.20 15.43
CA PHE A 219 -12.29 1.06 14.88
C PHE A 219 -13.80 1.33 14.78
N LYS A 220 -14.32 2.25 15.63
CA LYS A 220 -15.72 2.70 15.61
C LYS A 220 -16.05 3.55 14.36
N GLN A 221 -15.03 4.07 13.67
CA GLN A 221 -15.17 4.95 12.52
C GLN A 221 -14.89 4.24 11.19
N PHE A 222 -14.48 2.98 11.22
CA PHE A 222 -14.21 2.22 10.00
C PHE A 222 -15.49 1.76 9.31
N PHE A 223 -15.47 1.80 7.99
CA PHE A 223 -16.52 1.24 7.13
C PHE A 223 -16.42 -0.29 7.15
N LYS A 224 -17.46 -0.95 7.65
CA LYS A 224 -17.46 -2.42 7.86
C LYS A 224 -17.38 -3.21 6.55
N ASP A 225 -17.89 -2.66 5.45
CA ASP A 225 -17.93 -3.27 4.13
C ASP A 225 -16.73 -2.94 3.26
N ALA A 226 -15.79 -2.11 3.72
CA ALA A 226 -14.59 -1.76 2.98
C ALA A 226 -13.51 -2.83 3.11
N ASP A 227 -12.76 -3.03 2.02
CA ASP A 227 -11.58 -3.89 1.98
C ASP A 227 -10.31 -3.11 2.38
N PHE A 228 -10.22 -1.86 1.92
CA PHE A 228 -9.11 -0.95 2.16
C PHE A 228 -9.63 0.44 2.54
N GLN A 229 -9.08 1.03 3.60
CA GLN A 229 -9.45 2.36 4.06
C GLN A 229 -8.16 3.15 4.34
N VAL A 230 -8.11 4.40 3.91
CA VAL A 230 -6.91 5.22 4.01
C VAL A 230 -7.25 6.64 4.47
N ALA A 231 -6.41 7.22 5.32
CA ALA A 231 -6.54 8.62 5.72
C ALA A 231 -6.27 9.56 4.52
N CYS A 232 -6.60 10.83 4.70
CA CYS A 232 -6.43 11.87 3.68
C CYS A 232 -5.58 13.02 4.23
N ASP A 233 -4.77 13.63 3.36
CA ASP A 233 -4.18 14.95 3.63
C ASP A 233 -5.22 16.07 3.53
N GLY A 234 -6.26 15.85 2.72
CA GLY A 234 -7.42 16.72 2.62
C GLY A 234 -8.66 15.89 2.25
N PHE A 235 -9.74 16.06 3.00
CA PHE A 235 -10.99 15.33 2.78
C PHE A 235 -12.05 16.25 2.18
N ASN A 236 -12.62 15.87 1.03
CA ASN A 236 -13.59 16.67 0.29
C ASN A 236 -15.07 16.45 0.71
N GLY A 237 -15.31 15.63 1.75
CA GLY A 237 -16.65 15.32 2.24
C GLY A 237 -17.25 14.01 1.74
N ASN A 238 -16.65 13.36 0.75
CA ASN A 238 -17.12 12.10 0.18
C ASN A 238 -16.10 10.97 0.33
N SER A 239 -16.38 10.01 1.20
CA SER A 239 -15.48 8.85 1.47
C SER A 239 -15.33 7.88 0.30
N SER A 240 -16.06 8.05 -0.80
CA SER A 240 -15.94 7.22 -2.00
C SER A 240 -15.28 7.95 -3.17
N ASP A 241 -14.92 9.22 -2.99
CA ASP A 241 -14.31 10.01 -4.05
C ASP A 241 -12.80 9.78 -4.13
N ILE A 242 -12.34 9.24 -5.26
CA ILE A 242 -10.93 8.96 -5.54
C ILE A 242 -10.06 10.23 -5.63
N HIS A 243 -10.64 11.42 -5.72
CA HIS A 243 -9.89 12.68 -5.75
C HIS A 243 -9.42 13.13 -4.36
N ASN A 244 -9.84 12.47 -3.28
CA ASN A 244 -9.26 12.73 -1.97
C ASN A 244 -7.75 12.43 -2.02
N PRO A 245 -6.83 13.39 -1.71
CA PRO A 245 -5.40 13.11 -1.61
C PRO A 245 -5.17 12.17 -0.44
N THR A 246 -4.53 11.03 -0.72
CA THR A 246 -4.32 9.99 0.30
C THR A 246 -3.18 10.33 1.24
N ASN A 247 -3.28 9.86 2.48
CA ASN A 247 -2.18 9.81 3.41
C ASN A 247 -1.93 8.36 3.85
N ALA A 248 -0.88 7.74 3.32
CA ALA A 248 -0.55 6.34 3.55
C ALA A 248 0.02 6.07 4.96
N GLY A 249 0.18 7.07 5.79
CA GLY A 249 0.61 6.94 7.18
C GLY A 249 -0.45 6.31 8.10
N PHE A 250 -1.73 6.37 7.72
CA PHE A 250 -2.80 5.66 8.42
C PHE A 250 -3.72 4.94 7.44
N LYS A 251 -3.79 3.62 7.55
CA LYS A 251 -4.62 2.79 6.67
C LYS A 251 -5.05 1.50 7.34
N TYR A 252 -6.27 1.04 7.05
CA TYR A 252 -6.77 -0.29 7.37
C TYR A 252 -6.84 -1.14 6.11
N ALA A 253 -6.32 -2.35 6.17
CA ALA A 253 -6.43 -3.35 5.11
C ALA A 253 -6.97 -4.66 5.66
N LYS A 254 -8.10 -5.11 5.14
CA LYS A 254 -8.67 -6.42 5.48
C LYS A 254 -7.97 -7.50 4.65
N SER A 255 -7.46 -8.57 5.28
CA SER A 255 -6.84 -9.66 4.52
C SER A 255 -7.91 -10.44 3.75
N ASN A 256 -7.86 -10.30 2.42
CA ASN A 256 -8.64 -11.07 1.45
C ASN A 256 -7.94 -11.01 0.08
N TYR A 257 -8.43 -11.79 -0.90
CA TYR A 257 -7.81 -11.88 -2.23
C TYR A 257 -7.71 -10.52 -2.96
N ARG A 258 -8.65 -9.58 -2.74
CA ARG A 258 -8.65 -8.26 -3.38
C ARG A 258 -7.55 -7.36 -2.83
N THR A 259 -7.38 -7.30 -1.52
CA THR A 259 -6.33 -6.50 -0.89
C THR A 259 -4.95 -7.09 -1.10
N ILE A 260 -4.80 -8.42 -1.08
CA ILE A 260 -3.55 -9.12 -1.42
C ILE A 260 -3.14 -8.77 -2.86
N TRP A 261 -4.06 -8.90 -3.81
CA TRP A 261 -3.82 -8.50 -5.19
C TRP A 261 -3.48 -7.00 -5.29
N PHE A 262 -4.22 -6.13 -4.60
CA PHE A 262 -4.03 -4.68 -4.62
C PHE A 262 -2.64 -4.27 -4.12
N TYR A 263 -2.16 -4.85 -3.02
CA TYR A 263 -0.82 -4.57 -2.51
C TYR A 263 0.27 -5.01 -3.49
N LYS A 264 0.12 -6.18 -4.13
CA LYS A 264 1.04 -6.65 -5.18
C LYS A 264 1.02 -5.74 -6.40
N PHE A 265 -0.17 -5.30 -6.83
CA PHE A 265 -0.31 -4.31 -7.90
C PHE A 265 0.35 -2.97 -7.54
N TRP A 266 0.14 -2.49 -6.32
CA TRP A 266 0.76 -1.25 -5.82
C TRP A 266 2.29 -1.35 -5.79
N ILE A 267 2.85 -2.42 -5.26
CA ILE A 267 4.30 -2.69 -5.24
C ILE A 267 4.87 -2.74 -6.67
N ASN A 268 4.23 -3.47 -7.57
CA ASN A 268 4.66 -3.59 -8.96
C ASN A 268 4.64 -2.26 -9.71
N SER A 269 3.72 -1.34 -9.35
CA SER A 269 3.62 0.00 -9.92
C SER A 269 4.83 0.89 -9.63
N ARG A 270 5.71 0.49 -8.68
CA ARG A 270 7.00 1.15 -8.43
C ARG A 270 7.89 1.19 -9.67
N SER A 271 7.92 0.12 -10.46
CA SER A 271 8.78 0.02 -11.65
C SER A 271 8.52 1.15 -12.66
N SER A 272 7.25 1.54 -12.81
CA SER A 272 6.83 2.68 -13.65
C SER A 272 6.96 4.05 -12.96
N ASN A 273 7.26 4.07 -11.66
CA ASN A 273 7.33 5.27 -10.82
C ASN A 273 8.57 5.27 -9.88
N PRO A 274 9.79 5.09 -10.39
CA PRO A 274 10.97 4.75 -9.58
C PRO A 274 11.43 5.87 -8.63
N LYS A 275 10.98 7.12 -8.84
CA LYS A 275 11.37 8.29 -8.05
C LYS A 275 10.30 8.73 -7.05
N LEU A 276 9.18 8.01 -6.97
CA LEU A 276 8.08 8.33 -6.07
C LEU A 276 8.07 7.42 -4.85
N ASN A 277 7.56 7.96 -3.75
CA ASN A 277 7.22 7.15 -2.58
C ASN A 277 5.94 6.33 -2.83
N GLU A 278 5.62 5.45 -1.90
CA GLU A 278 4.46 4.57 -2.03
C GLU A 278 3.12 5.34 -1.99
N GLN A 279 3.04 6.45 -1.26
CA GLN A 279 1.84 7.29 -1.18
C GLN A 279 1.54 8.00 -2.51
N ASP A 280 2.56 8.62 -3.11
CA ASP A 280 2.41 9.28 -4.42
C ASP A 280 2.01 8.28 -5.50
N VAL A 281 2.53 7.04 -5.42
CA VAL A 281 2.15 5.96 -6.35
C VAL A 281 0.71 5.51 -6.06
N LEU A 282 0.29 5.40 -4.80
CA LEU A 282 -1.11 5.12 -4.45
C LEU A 282 -2.07 6.14 -5.07
N ASP A 283 -1.75 7.44 -4.97
CA ASP A 283 -2.57 8.51 -5.55
C ASP A 283 -2.70 8.40 -7.07
N ARG A 284 -1.66 7.92 -7.74
CA ARG A 284 -1.68 7.68 -9.20
C ARG A 284 -2.51 6.47 -9.60
N ILE A 285 -2.45 5.39 -8.82
CA ILE A 285 -3.05 4.12 -9.20
C ILE A 285 -4.46 3.90 -8.64
N LYS A 286 -4.90 4.62 -7.60
CA LYS A 286 -6.19 4.39 -6.92
C LYS A 286 -7.40 4.45 -7.84
N GLY A 287 -7.31 5.16 -8.98
CA GLY A 287 -8.33 5.21 -10.04
C GLY A 287 -8.07 4.28 -11.22
N HIS A 288 -7.07 3.38 -11.14
CA HIS A 288 -6.73 2.49 -12.25
C HIS A 288 -7.87 1.50 -12.53
N PRO A 289 -8.25 1.25 -13.81
CA PRO A 289 -9.35 0.35 -14.18
C PRO A 289 -9.26 -1.03 -13.53
N SER A 290 -8.06 -1.63 -13.43
CA SER A 290 -7.87 -2.94 -12.81
C SER A 290 -8.34 -3.00 -11.34
N ILE A 291 -8.32 -1.88 -10.60
CA ILE A 291 -8.82 -1.83 -9.22
C ILE A 291 -10.35 -1.94 -9.21
N SER A 292 -11.00 -1.27 -10.16
CA SER A 292 -12.45 -1.36 -10.38
C SER A 292 -12.87 -2.77 -10.81
N ASP A 293 -12.12 -3.38 -11.75
CA ASP A 293 -12.37 -4.74 -12.24
C ASP A 293 -12.25 -5.78 -11.12
N MET A 294 -11.29 -5.60 -10.20
CA MET A 294 -11.10 -6.41 -9.01
C MET A 294 -12.20 -6.18 -7.95
N LYS A 295 -13.05 -5.15 -8.14
CA LYS A 295 -14.12 -4.76 -7.21
C LYS A 295 -13.60 -4.49 -5.79
N LEU A 296 -12.41 -3.89 -5.68
CA LEU A 296 -11.84 -3.48 -4.40
C LEU A 296 -12.69 -2.35 -3.79
N LYS A 297 -13.21 -2.57 -2.60
CA LYS A 297 -13.96 -1.55 -1.86
C LYS A 297 -12.99 -0.65 -1.09
N MET A 298 -12.60 0.45 -1.71
CA MET A 298 -11.74 1.47 -1.12
C MET A 298 -12.57 2.59 -0.49
N LYS A 299 -12.16 3.08 0.69
CA LYS A 299 -12.77 4.22 1.38
C LYS A 299 -11.71 5.19 1.88
N PHE A 300 -12.05 6.47 1.80
CA PHE A 300 -11.23 7.59 2.27
C PHE A 300 -11.79 8.07 3.61
N LEU A 301 -10.92 8.12 4.63
CA LEU A 301 -11.31 8.44 6.00
C LEU A 301 -11.39 9.95 6.18
N SER A 302 -12.49 10.40 6.81
CA SER A 302 -12.73 11.83 7.04
C SER A 302 -11.73 12.44 8.02
N THR A 303 -11.13 13.56 7.65
CA THR A 303 -10.22 14.34 8.50
C THR A 303 -10.91 14.92 9.75
N THR A 304 -12.24 14.93 9.82
CA THR A 304 -12.96 15.21 11.06
C THR A 304 -12.63 14.21 12.16
N TYR A 305 -12.42 12.95 11.82
CA TYR A 305 -12.08 11.86 12.74
C TYR A 305 -10.58 11.54 12.68
N PHE A 306 -10.03 11.43 11.49
CA PHE A 306 -8.62 11.10 11.22
C PHE A 306 -7.88 12.37 10.82
N SER A 307 -7.66 13.21 11.83
CA SER A 307 -7.10 14.55 11.67
C SER A 307 -5.60 14.51 11.40
N GLY A 308 -5.10 15.54 10.74
CA GLY A 308 -3.68 15.78 10.56
C GLY A 308 -3.38 17.25 10.39
N PHE A 309 -2.09 17.62 10.40
CA PHE A 309 -1.67 19.03 10.28
C PHE A 309 -1.94 19.62 8.89
N CYS A 310 -2.12 18.77 7.86
CA CYS A 310 -2.59 19.21 6.54
C CYS A 310 -4.03 19.74 6.59
N GLN A 311 -4.90 19.08 7.36
CA GLN A 311 -6.30 19.47 7.55
C GLN A 311 -6.74 19.14 8.98
N VAL A 312 -6.62 20.12 9.87
CA VAL A 312 -6.87 19.93 11.29
C VAL A 312 -8.37 19.90 11.59
N SER A 313 -8.82 18.85 12.30
CA SER A 313 -10.18 18.74 12.81
C SER A 313 -10.45 19.84 13.85
N LYS A 314 -11.54 20.54 13.70
CA LYS A 314 -11.98 21.57 14.68
C LYS A 314 -12.79 21.00 15.85
N ASP A 315 -13.14 19.72 15.81
CA ASP A 315 -14.06 19.10 16.76
C ASP A 315 -13.34 18.08 17.66
N PHE A 316 -12.98 18.53 18.86
CA PHE A 316 -12.36 17.68 19.88
C PHE A 316 -13.24 16.48 20.28
N ASN A 317 -14.56 16.58 20.11
CA ASN A 317 -15.48 15.49 20.45
C ASN A 317 -15.44 14.35 19.42
N LYS A 318 -14.96 14.61 18.20
CA LYS A 318 -14.96 13.64 17.10
C LYS A 318 -13.58 13.08 16.77
N VAL A 319 -12.51 13.88 16.94
CA VAL A 319 -11.16 13.49 16.54
C VAL A 319 -10.76 12.16 17.19
N THR A 320 -10.31 11.21 16.38
CA THR A 320 -9.82 9.88 16.82
C THR A 320 -8.30 9.81 16.78
N THR A 321 -7.70 10.36 15.73
CA THR A 321 -6.24 10.42 15.56
C THR A 321 -5.81 11.81 15.14
N MET A 322 -4.54 12.18 15.45
CA MET A 322 -3.91 13.41 14.98
C MET A 322 -2.53 13.11 14.42
N HIS A 323 -2.33 13.34 13.13
CA HIS A 323 -1.10 13.06 12.41
C HIS A 323 -0.26 14.32 12.22
N ALA A 324 1.04 14.25 12.51
CA ALA A 324 1.99 15.32 12.17
C ALA A 324 2.43 15.21 10.69
N ASN A 325 1.43 15.05 9.77
CA ASN A 325 1.64 15.16 8.32
C ASN A 325 1.84 16.63 7.91
N CYS A 326 2.24 16.91 6.66
CA CYS A 326 2.61 18.27 6.21
C CYS A 326 3.67 18.93 7.10
N CYS A 327 4.51 18.12 7.74
CA CYS A 327 5.56 18.54 8.65
C CYS A 327 6.85 17.81 8.30
N ILE A 328 7.94 18.55 8.13
CA ILE A 328 9.25 18.01 7.79
C ILE A 328 10.20 18.19 8.97
N GLY A 329 10.92 17.11 9.30
CA GLY A 329 11.92 17.09 10.36
C GLY A 329 11.39 16.56 11.70
N LEU A 330 12.28 15.90 12.43
CA LEU A 330 11.96 15.21 13.68
C LEU A 330 11.60 16.19 14.80
N GLU A 331 12.41 17.23 15.01
CA GLU A 331 12.23 18.19 16.10
C GLU A 331 10.95 19.03 15.99
N PRO A 332 10.54 19.56 14.81
CA PRO A 332 9.22 20.20 14.65
C PRO A 332 8.07 19.27 15.03
N LYS A 333 8.13 18.00 14.55
CA LYS A 333 7.10 16.99 14.87
C LYS A 333 7.00 16.73 16.37
N ILE A 334 8.12 16.51 17.05
CA ILE A 334 8.15 16.30 18.51
C ILE A 334 7.54 17.49 19.24
N SER A 335 7.94 18.72 18.86
CA SER A 335 7.44 19.94 19.47
C SER A 335 5.93 20.06 19.36
N ASP A 336 5.38 19.87 18.17
CA ASP A 336 3.96 20.04 17.91
C ASP A 336 3.11 18.87 18.44
N LEU A 337 3.62 17.64 18.39
CA LEU A 337 2.93 16.49 18.99
C LEU A 337 2.84 16.58 20.52
N LYS A 338 3.83 17.18 21.20
CA LYS A 338 3.71 17.52 22.63
C LYS A 338 2.54 18.46 22.89
N LEU A 339 2.36 19.48 22.04
CA LEU A 339 1.22 20.39 22.14
C LEU A 339 -0.12 19.68 21.92
N VAL A 340 -0.17 18.72 20.95
CA VAL A 340 -1.37 17.88 20.75
C VAL A 340 -1.73 17.14 22.04
N LEU A 341 -0.78 16.45 22.67
CA LEU A 341 -1.03 15.68 23.89
C LEU A 341 -1.42 16.58 25.07
N GLU A 342 -0.81 17.77 25.20
CA GLU A 342 -1.19 18.76 26.23
C GLU A 342 -2.62 19.27 26.00
N ASP A 343 -3.00 19.62 24.78
CA ASP A 343 -4.34 20.11 24.45
C ASP A 343 -5.38 19.00 24.66
N TRP A 344 -5.03 17.77 24.33
CA TRP A 344 -5.86 16.61 24.60
C TRP A 344 -6.09 16.39 26.11
N LYS A 345 -5.03 16.47 26.93
CA LYS A 345 -5.14 16.37 28.39
C LYS A 345 -6.06 17.46 28.97
N LYS A 346 -5.93 18.72 28.50
CA LYS A 346 -6.83 19.79 28.89
C LYS A 346 -8.28 19.52 28.56
N TYR A 347 -8.54 19.05 27.32
CA TYR A 347 -9.88 18.64 26.89
C TYR A 347 -10.45 17.51 27.75
N MET A 348 -9.65 16.47 28.03
CA MET A 348 -10.11 15.33 28.84
C MET A 348 -10.40 15.71 30.30
N ALA A 349 -9.78 16.75 30.84
CA ALA A 349 -10.02 17.25 32.16
C ALA A 349 -11.34 18.06 32.30
N LEU A 350 -12.00 18.42 31.21
CA LEU A 350 -13.30 19.08 31.22
C LEU A 350 -14.42 18.16 31.65
N SER A 351 -15.43 18.71 32.34
CA SER A 351 -16.70 18.00 32.56
C SER A 351 -17.44 17.76 31.23
N GLU A 352 -18.31 16.77 31.16
CA GLU A 352 -19.06 16.46 29.94
C GLU A 352 -19.87 17.64 29.40
N SER A 353 -20.48 18.43 30.29
CA SER A 353 -21.17 19.69 29.93
C SER A 353 -20.22 20.69 29.25
N ASN A 354 -19.05 20.88 29.84
CA ASN A 354 -18.07 21.83 29.34
C ASN A 354 -17.41 21.34 28.04
N LYS A 355 -17.30 20.05 27.81
CA LYS A 355 -16.82 19.49 26.52
C LYS A 355 -17.73 19.88 25.36
N THR A 356 -19.05 19.89 25.57
CA THR A 356 -20.04 20.25 24.55
C THR A 356 -19.98 21.74 24.19
N GLU A 357 -19.67 22.60 25.17
CA GLU A 357 -19.63 24.05 25.02
C GLU A 357 -18.21 24.59 24.79
N SER A 358 -17.17 23.70 24.80
CA SER A 358 -15.80 24.15 24.74
C SER A 358 -15.44 24.80 23.40
N HIS A 359 -14.87 25.97 23.44
CA HIS A 359 -14.22 26.67 22.34
C HIS A 359 -12.73 26.30 22.22
N LEU A 360 -12.34 25.10 22.69
CA LEU A 360 -10.97 24.65 22.59
C LEU A 360 -10.55 24.52 21.12
N SER A 361 -9.37 25.01 20.83
CA SER A 361 -8.71 24.86 19.54
C SER A 361 -7.33 24.25 19.72
N TRP A 362 -6.90 23.48 18.75
CA TRP A 362 -5.54 22.94 18.69
C TRP A 362 -4.54 24.08 18.51
N ARG A 363 -3.44 24.02 19.26
CA ARG A 363 -2.31 24.96 19.13
C ARG A 363 -1.36 24.55 17.97
N VAL A 364 -1.72 23.54 17.21
CA VAL A 364 -0.92 22.98 16.11
C VAL A 364 -1.60 23.19 14.75
N PRO A 365 -0.85 23.21 13.63
CA PRO A 365 0.62 23.25 13.59
C PRO A 365 1.18 24.57 14.09
N LYS A 366 2.36 24.54 14.72
CA LYS A 366 3.04 25.73 15.21
C LYS A 366 4.49 25.83 14.73
N ARG A 367 5.23 24.71 14.76
CA ARG A 367 6.60 24.60 14.24
C ARG A 367 6.65 23.80 12.94
N CYS A 368 5.62 23.05 12.69
CA CYS A 368 5.36 22.46 11.41
C CYS A 368 4.72 23.49 10.48
#